data_a9413666967f8a2222b0e02b3bd7208e
#
_entry.id   a9413666967f8a2222b0e02b3bd7208e
#
_cell.length_a   1.000
_cell.length_b   1.000
_cell.length_c   1.000
_cell.angle_alpha   90.00
_cell.angle_beta   90.00
_cell.angle_gamma   90.00
#
_symmetry.space_group_name_H-M   'P 1'
#
loop_
_entity.id
_entity.type
_entity.pdbx_description
1 polymer ?
#
loop_
_entity_poly.entity_id
_entity_poly.type
_entity_poly.pdbx_seq_one_letter_code
_entity_poly.pdbx_strand_id
1 'polypeptide(L)'
;MSIKKRLFNLLKRTAKKLLLPGSEYGWFGDYANWELAKAQTTGYDDGVILNKVKNALLKVKNGEAVYERDSVIFDEIQYSWGALAGLLYTASHTAKGLTVLDFGGSLGSGYFQNRKALTNVKDLSWNIVEQSHFVKAGIENFQNNELRFYENIATYSIEHQHTD
;
A
#
# COMPACT_ATOMS: atom_id res chain seq x y z
N MET A 1 -36.26 -17.56 12.87
CA MET A 1 -36.31 -16.35 12.01
C MET A 1 -37.49 -16.48 11.06
N SER A 2 -38.42 -15.53 11.07
CA SER A 2 -39.73 -15.61 10.34
C SER A 2 -39.48 -15.68 8.82
N ILE A 3 -40.29 -16.52 8.13
CA ILE A 3 -40.31 -16.70 6.67
C ILE A 3 -40.46 -15.33 5.95
N LYS A 4 -41.23 -14.41 6.50
CA LYS A 4 -41.40 -13.04 5.98
C LYS A 4 -40.06 -12.24 5.94
N LYS A 5 -39.21 -12.42 6.94
CA LYS A 5 -37.91 -11.74 7.00
C LYS A 5 -36.93 -12.31 5.97
N ARG A 6 -36.99 -13.62 5.71
CA ARG A 6 -36.18 -14.28 4.64
C ARG A 6 -36.60 -13.81 3.24
N LEU A 7 -37.94 -13.76 3.00
CA LEU A 7 -38.46 -13.33 1.70
C LEU A 7 -38.14 -11.85 1.42
N PHE A 8 -38.29 -10.99 2.43
CA PHE A 8 -37.93 -9.56 2.33
C PHE A 8 -36.44 -9.33 2.04
N ASN A 9 -35.56 -10.11 2.68
CA ASN A 9 -34.11 -10.03 2.40
C ASN A 9 -33.77 -10.56 1.01
N LEU A 10 -34.47 -11.59 0.54
CA LEU A 10 -34.29 -12.12 -0.82
C LEU A 10 -34.72 -11.09 -1.87
N LEU A 11 -35.87 -10.45 -1.67
CA LEU A 11 -36.38 -9.38 -2.55
C LEU A 11 -35.49 -8.15 -2.56
N LYS A 12 -34.91 -7.75 -1.41
CA LYS A 12 -33.91 -6.68 -1.36
C LYS A 12 -32.64 -7.04 -2.13
N ARG A 13 -32.17 -8.28 -2.05
CA ARG A 13 -30.97 -8.74 -2.79
C ARG A 13 -31.21 -8.75 -4.28
N THR A 14 -32.37 -9.22 -4.77
CA THR A 14 -32.72 -9.22 -6.20
C THR A 14 -32.96 -7.80 -6.72
N ALA A 15 -33.60 -6.93 -5.98
CA ALA A 15 -33.82 -5.53 -6.36
C ALA A 15 -32.47 -4.76 -6.42
N LYS A 16 -31.57 -5.00 -5.46
CA LYS A 16 -30.22 -4.38 -5.47
C LYS A 16 -29.38 -4.86 -6.66
N LYS A 17 -29.49 -6.13 -7.04
CA LYS A 17 -28.79 -6.69 -8.21
C LYS A 17 -29.34 -6.16 -9.55
N LEU A 18 -30.62 -5.79 -9.58
CA LEU A 18 -31.28 -5.24 -10.79
C LEU A 18 -31.07 -3.73 -10.95
N LEU A 19 -30.94 -3.00 -9.81
CA LEU A 19 -30.82 -1.54 -9.80
C LEU A 19 -29.37 -1.03 -9.84
N LEU A 20 -28.41 -1.89 -9.56
CA LEU A 20 -26.99 -1.57 -9.60
C LEU A 20 -26.21 -2.68 -10.33
N PRO A 21 -26.34 -2.79 -11.67
CA PRO A 21 -25.50 -3.68 -12.43
C PRO A 21 -24.06 -3.16 -12.37
N GLY A 22 -23.17 -3.88 -11.67
CA GLY A 22 -21.74 -3.68 -11.82
C GLY A 22 -20.92 -3.29 -10.60
N SER A 23 -21.43 -3.28 -9.36
CA SER A 23 -20.50 -3.19 -8.23
C SER A 23 -19.98 -4.59 -7.88
N GLU A 24 -18.90 -5.00 -8.50
CA GLU A 24 -18.10 -6.16 -8.06
C GLU A 24 -17.42 -5.91 -6.70
N TYR A 25 -17.45 -4.67 -6.19
CA TYR A 25 -16.81 -4.23 -4.96
C TYR A 25 -17.82 -3.83 -3.90
N GLY A 26 -17.62 -4.29 -2.68
CA GLY A 26 -18.45 -3.96 -1.54
C GLY A 26 -18.37 -5.00 -0.43
N TRP A 27 -19.15 -4.79 0.61
CA TRP A 27 -19.31 -5.71 1.72
C TRP A 27 -20.42 -6.69 1.40
N PHE A 28 -20.06 -7.95 1.17
CA PHE A 28 -20.98 -9.01 0.76
C PHE A 28 -20.92 -10.17 1.75
N GLY A 29 -22.08 -10.82 1.93
CA GLY A 29 -22.20 -12.02 2.72
C GLY A 29 -22.61 -11.76 4.17
N ASP A 30 -22.96 -12.85 4.85
CA ASP A 30 -23.26 -12.95 6.27
C ASP A 30 -22.64 -14.27 6.71
N TYR A 31 -21.41 -14.18 7.23
CA TYR A 31 -20.58 -15.35 7.55
C TYR A 31 -20.62 -15.62 9.04
N ALA A 32 -20.72 -16.90 9.42
CA ALA A 32 -20.79 -17.31 10.81
C ALA A 32 -19.46 -17.13 11.57
N ASN A 33 -18.33 -17.12 10.85
CA ASN A 33 -17.00 -16.88 11.41
C ASN A 33 -16.06 -16.32 10.33
N TRP A 34 -14.87 -15.90 10.75
CA TRP A 34 -13.83 -15.30 9.89
C TRP A 34 -13.29 -16.29 8.84
N GLU A 35 -13.15 -17.56 9.18
CA GLU A 35 -12.62 -18.59 8.30
C GLU A 35 -13.51 -18.78 7.08
N LEU A 36 -14.84 -18.78 7.27
CA LEU A 36 -15.81 -18.87 6.17
C LEU A 36 -15.79 -17.59 5.30
N ALA A 37 -15.63 -16.42 5.90
CA ALA A 37 -15.48 -15.17 5.16
C ALA A 37 -14.21 -15.17 4.31
N LYS A 38 -13.08 -15.56 4.90
CA LYS A 38 -11.76 -15.63 4.25
C LYS A 38 -11.75 -16.61 3.07
N ALA A 39 -12.41 -17.76 3.19
CA ALA A 39 -12.53 -18.75 2.12
C ALA A 39 -13.29 -18.24 0.88
N GLN A 40 -14.02 -17.13 0.98
CA GLN A 40 -14.75 -16.52 -0.13
C GLN A 40 -14.03 -15.30 -0.74
N THR A 41 -12.80 -15.02 -0.30
CA THR A 41 -12.01 -13.90 -0.79
C THR A 41 -10.66 -14.40 -1.29
N THR A 42 -10.11 -13.77 -2.31
CA THR A 42 -8.75 -14.05 -2.80
C THR A 42 -7.67 -13.37 -1.97
N GLY A 43 -8.07 -12.41 -1.12
CA GLY A 43 -7.15 -11.68 -0.24
C GLY A 43 -6.14 -10.81 -0.98
N TYR A 44 -5.21 -10.25 -0.21
CA TYR A 44 -4.09 -9.44 -0.73
C TYR A 44 -2.98 -10.28 -1.38
N ASP A 45 -3.03 -11.60 -1.25
CA ASP A 45 -2.07 -12.53 -1.88
C ASP A 45 -2.31 -12.69 -3.38
N ASP A 46 -3.31 -11.99 -3.94
CA ASP A 46 -3.62 -12.07 -5.36
C ASP A 46 -2.54 -11.33 -6.17
N GLY A 47 -1.83 -12.09 -7.01
CA GLY A 47 -0.84 -11.54 -7.95
C GLY A 47 -1.37 -10.44 -8.87
N VAL A 48 -2.69 -10.34 -9.03
CA VAL A 48 -3.36 -9.27 -9.78
C VAL A 48 -3.16 -7.91 -9.11
N ILE A 49 -3.26 -7.84 -7.77
CA ILE A 49 -3.06 -6.60 -7.02
C ILE A 49 -1.61 -6.14 -7.15
N LEU A 50 -0.65 -7.03 -6.87
CA LEU A 50 0.77 -6.73 -7.01
C LEU A 50 1.12 -6.23 -8.42
N ASN A 51 0.62 -6.90 -9.46
CA ASN A 51 0.91 -6.49 -10.84
C ASN A 51 0.33 -5.11 -11.18
N LYS A 52 -0.87 -4.79 -10.72
CA LYS A 52 -1.49 -3.46 -10.93
C LYS A 52 -0.67 -2.36 -10.26
N VAL A 53 -0.31 -2.54 -8.98
CA VAL A 53 0.51 -1.58 -8.23
C VAL A 53 1.89 -1.42 -8.88
N LYS A 54 2.55 -2.53 -9.21
CA LYS A 54 3.86 -2.51 -9.87
C LYS A 54 3.83 -1.72 -11.17
N ASN A 55 2.85 -2.00 -12.05
CA ASN A 55 2.77 -1.32 -13.34
C ASN A 55 2.47 0.18 -13.21
N ALA A 56 1.64 0.57 -12.25
CA ALA A 56 1.36 1.98 -11.99
C ALA A 56 2.60 2.70 -11.44
N LEU A 57 3.28 2.12 -10.46
CA LEU A 57 4.46 2.72 -9.86
C LEU A 57 5.67 2.76 -10.82
N LEU A 58 5.83 1.78 -11.72
CA LEU A 58 6.85 1.83 -12.77
C LEU A 58 6.67 3.05 -13.68
N LYS A 59 5.43 3.44 -14.00
CA LYS A 59 5.18 4.67 -14.77
C LYS A 59 5.64 5.91 -14.03
N VAL A 60 5.42 5.98 -12.70
CA VAL A 60 5.92 7.09 -11.88
C VAL A 60 7.45 7.09 -11.84
N LYS A 61 8.08 5.94 -11.61
CA LYS A 61 9.55 5.79 -11.61
C LYS A 61 10.18 6.22 -12.93
N ASN A 62 9.54 5.90 -14.05
CA ASN A 62 10.03 6.21 -15.39
C ASN A 62 9.68 7.64 -15.84
N GLY A 63 8.95 8.42 -15.04
CA GLY A 63 8.50 9.77 -15.41
C GLY A 63 7.32 9.80 -16.40
N GLU A 64 6.66 8.68 -16.64
CA GLU A 64 5.48 8.55 -17.49
C GLU A 64 4.19 8.96 -16.76
N ALA A 65 4.23 9.05 -15.43
CA ALA A 65 3.14 9.50 -14.57
C ALA A 65 3.70 10.35 -13.42
N VAL A 66 2.87 11.27 -12.90
CA VAL A 66 3.30 12.19 -11.83
C VAL A 66 3.23 11.54 -10.46
N TYR A 67 2.16 10.79 -10.20
CA TYR A 67 1.88 10.18 -8.91
C TYR A 67 0.96 8.98 -9.06
N GLU A 68 1.08 8.00 -8.16
CA GLU A 68 0.14 6.89 -8.04
C GLU A 68 -0.25 6.65 -6.58
N ARG A 69 -1.46 6.16 -6.36
CA ARG A 69 -1.95 5.66 -5.08
C ARG A 69 -2.91 4.50 -5.32
N ASP A 70 -2.70 3.38 -4.67
CA ASP A 70 -3.52 2.17 -4.80
C ASP A 70 -3.71 1.74 -6.26
N SER A 71 -2.63 1.78 -7.06
CA SER A 71 -2.59 1.51 -8.50
C SER A 71 -3.33 2.52 -9.40
N VAL A 72 -3.89 3.60 -8.84
CA VAL A 72 -4.51 4.68 -9.61
C VAL A 72 -3.50 5.78 -9.89
N ILE A 73 -3.43 6.23 -11.15
CA ILE A 73 -2.52 7.29 -11.60
C ILE A 73 -3.21 8.64 -11.49
N PHE A 74 -2.44 9.66 -11.08
CA PHE A 74 -2.87 11.04 -10.93
C PHE A 74 -1.92 11.99 -11.67
N ASP A 75 -2.45 13.12 -12.15
CA ASP A 75 -1.70 14.16 -12.86
C ASP A 75 -0.95 15.11 -11.92
N GLU A 76 -1.21 15.01 -10.61
CA GLU A 76 -0.56 15.82 -9.57
C GLU A 76 -0.28 14.99 -8.33
N ILE A 77 0.73 15.39 -7.54
CA ILE A 77 1.06 14.73 -6.28
C ILE A 77 0.05 15.16 -5.22
N GLN A 78 -0.68 14.19 -4.70
CA GLN A 78 -1.58 14.40 -3.56
C GLN A 78 -0.82 14.08 -2.26
N TYR A 79 -0.17 15.08 -1.67
CA TYR A 79 0.60 14.89 -0.44
C TYR A 79 -0.27 14.52 0.76
N SER A 80 0.19 13.55 1.54
CA SER A 80 -0.23 13.42 2.94
C SER A 80 0.53 14.46 3.77
N TRP A 81 -0.05 15.66 3.90
CA TRP A 81 0.63 16.80 4.53
C TRP A 81 1.12 16.53 5.95
N GLY A 82 0.37 15.75 6.74
CA GLY A 82 0.79 15.35 8.09
C GLY A 82 2.04 14.48 8.08
N ALA A 83 2.11 13.49 7.17
CA ALA A 83 3.28 12.63 7.02
C ALA A 83 4.49 13.44 6.52
N LEU A 84 4.31 14.26 5.48
CA LEU A 84 5.39 15.09 4.95
C LEU A 84 5.92 16.08 6.00
N ALA A 85 5.04 16.73 6.77
CA ALA A 85 5.44 17.61 7.86
C ALA A 85 6.26 16.87 8.93
N GLY A 86 5.85 15.67 9.32
CA GLY A 86 6.60 14.82 10.25
C GLY A 86 7.99 14.44 9.73
N LEU A 87 8.10 14.06 8.45
CA LEU A 87 9.37 13.73 7.81
C LEU A 87 10.32 14.94 7.80
N LEU A 88 9.85 16.10 7.38
CA LEU A 88 10.64 17.33 7.35
C LEU A 88 11.03 17.81 8.74
N TYR A 89 10.10 17.73 9.71
CA TYR A 89 10.37 18.04 11.10
C TYR A 89 11.51 17.16 11.65
N THR A 90 11.41 15.84 11.47
CA THR A 90 12.45 14.90 11.91
C THR A 90 13.78 15.19 11.23
N ALA A 91 13.78 15.36 9.90
CA ALA A 91 15.00 15.68 9.15
C ALA A 91 15.69 16.96 9.64
N SER A 92 14.89 17.98 10.07
CA SER A 92 15.44 19.24 10.58
C SER A 92 16.03 19.15 12.01
N HIS A 93 15.71 18.10 12.74
CA HIS A 93 16.14 17.89 14.14
C HIS A 93 17.21 16.81 14.31
N THR A 94 17.68 16.21 13.22
CA THR A 94 18.74 15.20 13.27
C THR A 94 19.90 15.58 12.36
N ALA A 95 21.13 15.41 12.83
CA ALA A 95 22.34 15.57 12.02
C ALA A 95 22.71 14.28 11.27
N LYS A 96 22.09 13.15 11.62
CA LYS A 96 22.44 11.80 11.10
C LYS A 96 21.66 11.42 9.83
N GLY A 97 20.90 12.36 9.22
CA GLY A 97 20.05 12.04 8.08
C GLY A 97 18.63 11.62 8.49
N LEU A 98 17.83 11.13 7.56
CA LEU A 98 16.46 10.70 7.79
C LEU A 98 16.29 9.22 7.47
N THR A 99 16.03 8.42 8.51
CA THR A 99 15.66 7.02 8.35
C THR A 99 14.15 6.86 8.54
N VAL A 100 13.48 6.29 7.55
CA VAL A 100 12.05 5.99 7.54
C VAL A 100 11.85 4.48 7.56
N LEU A 101 11.02 3.99 8.48
CA LEU A 101 10.51 2.62 8.47
C LEU A 101 9.03 2.67 8.06
N ASP A 102 8.72 2.16 6.89
CA ASP A 102 7.39 2.20 6.26
C ASP A 102 6.78 0.80 6.29
N PHE A 103 5.93 0.56 7.30
CA PHE A 103 5.28 -0.74 7.48
C PHE A 103 4.00 -0.82 6.64
N GLY A 104 3.96 -1.79 5.73
CA GLY A 104 2.89 -1.90 4.75
C GLY A 104 3.03 -0.89 3.60
N GLY A 105 4.25 -0.42 3.32
CA GLY A 105 4.54 0.61 2.33
C GLY A 105 4.45 0.14 0.86
N SER A 106 3.90 -1.05 0.63
CA SER A 106 3.74 -1.62 -0.71
C SER A 106 5.06 -1.65 -1.49
N LEU A 107 5.10 -1.11 -2.70
CA LEU A 107 6.32 -1.01 -3.54
C LEU A 107 7.03 0.35 -3.42
N GLY A 108 6.63 1.20 -2.47
CA GLY A 108 7.28 2.48 -2.20
C GLY A 108 6.54 3.71 -2.71
N SER A 109 5.23 3.64 -2.90
CA SER A 109 4.41 4.80 -3.28
C SER A 109 4.64 6.01 -2.38
N GLY A 110 4.77 5.79 -1.05
CA GLY A 110 5.10 6.83 -0.08
C GLY A 110 6.47 7.47 -0.31
N TYR A 111 7.47 6.69 -0.65
CA TYR A 111 8.80 7.20 -1.02
C TYR A 111 8.73 8.08 -2.27
N PHE A 112 8.16 7.58 -3.36
CA PHE A 112 8.05 8.35 -4.62
C PHE A 112 7.20 9.62 -4.45
N GLN A 113 6.14 9.58 -3.64
CA GLN A 113 5.31 10.74 -3.30
C GLN A 113 6.13 11.85 -2.64
N ASN A 114 6.96 11.50 -1.67
CA ASN A 114 7.63 12.48 -0.81
C ASN A 114 9.06 12.81 -1.29
N ARG A 115 9.69 11.97 -2.13
CA ARG A 115 11.10 12.10 -2.50
C ARG A 115 11.47 13.47 -3.06
N LYS A 116 10.58 14.06 -3.87
CA LYS A 116 10.81 15.39 -4.44
C LYS A 116 10.87 16.49 -3.36
N ALA A 117 9.99 16.41 -2.36
CA ALA A 117 9.99 17.36 -1.24
C ALA A 117 11.18 17.15 -0.28
N LEU A 118 11.75 15.95 -0.26
CA LEU A 118 12.91 15.56 0.56
C LEU A 118 14.25 15.68 -0.19
N THR A 119 14.30 16.36 -1.33
CA THR A 119 15.51 16.45 -2.19
C THR A 119 16.75 16.97 -1.44
N ASN A 120 16.55 17.90 -0.51
CA ASN A 120 17.65 18.51 0.26
C ASN A 120 17.96 17.75 1.57
N VAL A 121 17.25 16.68 1.87
CA VAL A 121 17.53 15.83 3.02
C VAL A 121 18.72 14.94 2.69
N LYS A 122 19.81 15.08 3.46
CA LYS A 122 20.98 14.23 3.33
C LYS A 122 20.71 12.88 3.96
N ASP A 123 21.41 11.86 3.46
CA ASP A 123 21.40 10.50 4.02
C ASP A 123 19.98 9.97 4.29
N LEU A 124 19.10 10.11 3.27
CA LEU A 124 17.75 9.54 3.29
C LEU A 124 17.85 8.02 3.14
N SER A 125 17.26 7.31 4.09
CA SER A 125 17.06 5.85 4.05
C SER A 125 15.57 5.54 4.23
N TRP A 126 14.91 4.99 3.21
CA TRP A 126 13.50 4.60 3.24
C TRP A 126 13.39 3.08 3.19
N ASN A 127 12.91 2.49 4.25
CA ASN A 127 12.93 1.05 4.47
C ASN A 127 11.50 0.54 4.58
N ILE A 128 11.08 -0.27 3.60
CA ILE A 128 9.74 -0.83 3.53
C ILE A 128 9.74 -2.22 4.15
N VAL A 129 8.79 -2.47 5.04
CA VAL A 129 8.50 -3.81 5.56
C VAL A 129 7.18 -4.26 4.98
N GLU A 130 7.20 -5.35 4.20
CA GLU A 130 6.05 -5.86 3.45
C GLU A 130 6.06 -7.39 3.29
N GLN A 131 4.99 -7.93 2.73
CA GLN A 131 4.86 -9.37 2.43
C GLN A 131 5.90 -9.81 1.40
N SER A 132 6.39 -11.05 1.51
CA SER A 132 7.51 -11.58 0.73
C SER A 132 7.39 -11.36 -0.78
N HIS A 133 6.20 -11.48 -1.36
CA HIS A 133 5.99 -11.28 -2.80
C HIS A 133 6.09 -9.80 -3.22
N PHE A 134 5.70 -8.85 -2.35
CA PHE A 134 5.94 -7.42 -2.55
C PHE A 134 7.42 -7.07 -2.38
N VAL A 135 8.07 -7.62 -1.35
CA VAL A 135 9.51 -7.43 -1.12
C VAL A 135 10.33 -7.88 -2.33
N LYS A 136 10.06 -9.08 -2.85
CA LYS A 136 10.73 -9.59 -4.06
C LYS A 136 10.55 -8.65 -5.25
N ALA A 137 9.30 -8.23 -5.53
CA ALA A 137 9.02 -7.29 -6.62
C ALA A 137 9.65 -5.90 -6.39
N GLY A 138 9.71 -5.45 -5.12
CA GLY A 138 10.33 -4.19 -4.71
C GLY A 138 11.83 -4.19 -4.97
N ILE A 139 12.53 -5.24 -4.53
CA ILE A 139 13.97 -5.42 -4.77
C ILE A 139 14.28 -5.45 -6.26
N GLU A 140 13.54 -6.24 -7.05
CA GLU A 140 13.77 -6.39 -8.48
C GLU A 140 13.54 -5.12 -9.29
N ASN A 141 12.57 -4.26 -8.88
CA ASN A 141 12.10 -3.18 -9.75
C ASN A 141 12.33 -1.76 -9.20
N PHE A 142 12.42 -1.58 -7.87
CA PHE A 142 12.36 -0.27 -7.24
C PHE A 142 13.53 0.04 -6.30
N GLN A 143 14.18 -0.97 -5.72
CA GLN A 143 15.29 -0.79 -4.79
C GLN A 143 16.40 0.09 -5.38
N ASN A 144 16.97 0.96 -4.53
CA ASN A 144 18.10 1.82 -4.87
C ASN A 144 18.90 2.15 -3.58
N ASN A 145 19.77 3.15 -3.64
CA ASN A 145 20.61 3.52 -2.49
C ASN A 145 19.82 4.08 -1.30
N GLU A 146 18.61 4.61 -1.52
CA GLU A 146 17.76 5.21 -0.50
C GLU A 146 16.56 4.30 -0.13
N LEU A 147 16.03 3.50 -1.07
CA LEU A 147 14.84 2.67 -0.92
C LEU A 147 15.20 1.20 -0.82
N ARG A 148 14.82 0.55 0.28
CA ARG A 148 15.09 -0.86 0.58
C ARG A 148 13.83 -1.58 1.04
N PHE A 149 13.84 -2.92 0.94
CA PHE A 149 12.70 -3.77 1.23
C PHE A 149 13.09 -4.92 2.15
N TYR A 150 12.23 -5.20 3.14
CA TYR A 150 12.42 -6.21 4.18
C TYR A 150 11.12 -6.99 4.41
N GLU A 151 11.21 -8.28 4.69
CA GLU A 151 10.03 -9.12 4.95
C GLU A 151 9.46 -8.94 6.36
N ASN A 152 10.28 -8.45 7.29
CA ASN A 152 9.87 -8.20 8.67
C ASN A 152 10.81 -7.21 9.37
N ILE A 153 10.34 -6.67 10.50
CA ILE A 153 11.10 -5.70 11.30
C ILE A 153 12.39 -6.31 11.87
N ALA A 154 12.39 -7.61 12.20
CA ALA A 154 13.57 -8.25 12.78
C ALA A 154 14.73 -8.28 11.77
N THR A 155 14.46 -8.60 10.50
CA THR A 155 15.46 -8.58 9.43
C THR A 155 16.03 -7.16 9.24
N TYR A 156 15.15 -6.14 9.20
CA TYR A 156 15.57 -4.74 9.17
C TYR A 156 16.48 -4.38 10.36
N SER A 157 16.08 -4.74 11.58
CA SER A 157 16.82 -4.41 12.81
C SER A 157 18.21 -5.05 12.84
N ILE A 158 18.36 -6.31 12.41
CA ILE A 158 19.65 -7.00 12.36
C ILE A 158 20.63 -6.26 11.44
N GLU A 159 20.17 -5.80 10.28
CA GLU A 159 21.01 -5.09 9.31
C GLU A 159 21.47 -3.71 9.82
N HIS A 160 20.67 -3.06 10.69
CA HIS A 160 20.92 -1.70 11.20
C HIS A 160 21.50 -1.67 12.61
N GLN A 161 21.60 -2.80 13.33
CA GLN A 161 22.23 -2.87 14.67
C GLN A 161 23.77 -2.70 14.66
N HIS A 162 24.41 -2.75 13.49
CA HIS A 162 25.85 -2.67 13.35
C HIS A 162 26.36 -1.29 12.86
N THR A 163 25.49 -0.29 12.81
CA THR A 163 25.81 1.06 12.26
C THR A 163 25.84 2.18 13.31
N ASP A 164 25.82 1.86 14.60
CA ASP A 164 25.99 2.83 15.71
C ASP A 164 27.44 2.94 16.17
#